data_93985578fbb8e9e824d9c9da9fa306b8
#
_entry.id   93985578fbb8e9e824d9c9da9fa306b8
#
_cell.length_a   1.000
_cell.length_b   1.000
_cell.length_c   1.000
_cell.angle_alpha   90.00
_cell.angle_beta   90.00
_cell.angle_gamma   90.00
#
_symmetry.space_group_name_H-M   'P 1'
#
loop_
_entity.id
_entity.type
_entity.pdbx_description
1 polymer ?
#
loop_
_entity_poly.entity_id
_entity_poly.type
_entity_poly.pdbx_seq_one_letter_code
_entity_poly.pdbx_strand_id
1 'polypeptide(L)'
;MRPDTSSLDRWFSVPQPRPAAPMQLFCLPWAGAGAGAFQGWAAAAGPGLEVLPVVLPGREGRFSEPFGIDIGELADAVSARADRPYAIYGHSMGGRLGFEVIRELTRRGEPLPLRLYLGGCRPPDHVEPLAELSEVSDEELLGRLIELGGLPEELLAEPELCELLLPVLRADFTWLHEYVYQPGPPIEVPIEAFAGADDKSISVEAMRGWARHTSAGFTLSVEPGGHFFLRERRDHILDRVRA
;
A
#
# COMPACT_ATOMS: atom_id res chain seq x y z
N MET A 1 -4.90 -28.15 3.10
CA MET A 1 -5.34 -27.81 4.46
C MET A 1 -5.52 -26.31 4.43
N ARG A 2 -6.74 -25.78 4.57
CA ARG A 2 -6.93 -24.31 4.62
C ARG A 2 -6.27 -23.80 5.91
N PRO A 3 -5.50 -22.69 5.86
CA PRO A 3 -4.91 -22.11 7.06
C PRO A 3 -6.04 -21.73 8.04
N ASP A 4 -5.70 -21.73 9.33
CA ASP A 4 -6.60 -21.33 10.40
C ASP A 4 -7.04 -19.87 10.16
N THR A 5 -8.33 -19.63 9.94
CA THR A 5 -8.90 -18.32 9.67
C THR A 5 -8.57 -17.30 10.75
N SER A 6 -8.38 -17.73 12.01
CA SER A 6 -8.01 -16.84 13.12
C SER A 6 -6.60 -16.24 12.96
N SER A 7 -5.69 -16.95 12.30
CA SER A 7 -4.33 -16.46 12.04
C SER A 7 -4.27 -15.44 10.90
N LEU A 8 -5.24 -15.45 9.99
CA LEU A 8 -5.31 -14.55 8.84
C LEU A 8 -6.02 -13.23 9.16
N ASP A 9 -6.92 -13.22 10.14
CA ASP A 9 -7.63 -12.01 10.58
C ASP A 9 -6.66 -10.94 11.13
N ARG A 10 -5.51 -11.33 11.66
CA ARG A 10 -4.47 -10.40 12.14
C ARG A 10 -3.85 -9.52 11.05
N TRP A 11 -4.01 -9.90 9.76
CA TRP A 11 -3.52 -9.11 8.64
C TRP A 11 -4.33 -7.84 8.38
N PHE A 12 -5.50 -7.71 8.99
CA PHE A 12 -6.41 -6.60 8.71
C PHE A 12 -6.86 -5.89 9.97
N SER A 13 -6.82 -4.57 9.92
CA SER A 13 -7.57 -3.73 10.83
C SER A 13 -8.96 -3.48 10.23
N VAL A 14 -10.02 -3.74 11.00
CA VAL A 14 -11.40 -3.54 10.54
C VAL A 14 -12.10 -2.54 11.47
N PRO A 15 -11.78 -1.23 11.35
CA PRO A 15 -12.27 -0.24 12.32
C PRO A 15 -13.79 -0.06 12.30
N GLN A 16 -14.43 -0.36 11.17
CA GLN A 16 -15.88 -0.33 11.01
C GLN A 16 -16.30 -1.52 10.14
N PRO A 17 -16.57 -2.69 10.75
CA PRO A 17 -17.03 -3.87 10.01
C PRO A 17 -18.34 -3.59 9.26
N ARG A 18 -18.36 -3.96 7.97
CA ARG A 18 -19.52 -3.80 7.08
C ARG A 18 -19.79 -5.08 6.31
N PRO A 19 -20.24 -6.12 6.99
CA PRO A 19 -20.46 -7.44 6.37
C PRO A 19 -21.51 -7.41 5.24
N ALA A 20 -22.42 -6.43 5.25
CA ALA A 20 -23.43 -6.24 4.21
C ALA A 20 -22.96 -5.35 3.04
N ALA A 21 -21.76 -4.76 3.09
CA ALA A 21 -21.25 -3.97 1.97
C ALA A 21 -21.03 -4.86 0.75
N PRO A 22 -21.46 -4.43 -0.45
CA PRO A 22 -21.31 -5.24 -1.67
C PRO A 22 -19.86 -5.36 -2.15
N MET A 23 -18.94 -4.54 -1.63
CA MET A 23 -17.55 -4.49 -2.06
C MET A 23 -16.59 -4.30 -0.89
N GLN A 24 -15.37 -4.84 -1.03
CA GLN A 24 -14.26 -4.68 -0.10
C GLN A 24 -13.12 -3.87 -0.73
N LEU A 25 -12.42 -3.08 0.07
CA LEU A 25 -11.22 -2.36 -0.33
C LEU A 25 -10.06 -2.72 0.60
N PHE A 26 -9.11 -3.49 0.12
CA PHE A 26 -7.86 -3.74 0.82
C PHE A 26 -6.92 -2.56 0.64
N CYS A 27 -6.45 -1.99 1.75
CA CYS A 27 -5.60 -0.80 1.72
C CYS A 27 -4.19 -1.14 2.23
N LEU A 28 -3.18 -1.02 1.37
CA LEU A 28 -1.79 -1.32 1.66
C LEU A 28 -1.00 -0.04 1.93
N PRO A 29 -0.33 0.06 3.09
CA PRO A 29 0.33 1.28 3.52
C PRO A 29 1.68 1.51 2.82
N TRP A 30 2.17 2.75 2.91
CA TRP A 30 3.53 3.11 2.53
C TRP A 30 4.56 2.63 3.56
N ALA A 31 5.85 2.69 3.24
CA ALA A 31 6.94 2.26 4.11
C ALA A 31 6.90 2.98 5.48
N GLY A 32 7.03 2.24 6.55
CA GLY A 32 6.96 2.71 7.93
C GLY A 32 5.54 2.89 8.48
N ALA A 33 4.51 2.83 7.62
CA ALA A 33 3.13 2.99 8.07
C ALA A 33 2.44 1.64 8.36
N GLY A 34 1.37 1.71 9.13
CA GLY A 34 0.45 0.62 9.41
C GLY A 34 -0.97 0.95 8.96
N ALA A 35 -1.94 0.26 9.52
CA ALA A 35 -3.37 0.49 9.25
C ALA A 35 -3.82 1.91 9.59
N GLY A 36 -3.16 2.58 10.55
CA GLY A 36 -3.40 3.98 10.90
C GLY A 36 -3.24 4.96 9.73
N ALA A 37 -2.48 4.59 8.68
CA ALA A 37 -2.37 5.35 7.43
C ALA A 37 -3.74 5.65 6.77
N PHE A 38 -4.72 4.79 7.02
CA PHE A 38 -6.06 4.86 6.46
C PHE A 38 -7.12 5.28 7.48
N GLN A 39 -6.69 5.99 8.53
CA GLN A 39 -7.62 6.52 9.52
C GLN A 39 -8.70 7.39 8.85
N GLY A 40 -9.97 7.17 9.25
CA GLY A 40 -11.12 7.88 8.70
C GLY A 40 -11.63 7.37 7.34
N TRP A 41 -10.88 6.49 6.63
CA TRP A 41 -11.33 5.95 5.35
C TRP A 41 -12.62 5.13 5.48
N ALA A 42 -12.71 4.28 6.51
CA ALA A 42 -13.90 3.47 6.74
C ALA A 42 -15.16 4.34 6.96
N ALA A 43 -15.02 5.45 7.69
CA ALA A 43 -16.14 6.38 7.89
C ALA A 43 -16.54 7.07 6.58
N ALA A 44 -15.57 7.55 5.80
CA ALA A 44 -15.79 8.26 4.54
C ALA A 44 -16.32 7.36 3.41
N ALA A 45 -15.97 6.07 3.43
CA ALA A 45 -16.36 5.11 2.38
C ALA A 45 -17.88 4.86 2.29
N GLY A 46 -18.66 5.21 3.32
CA GLY A 46 -20.10 4.96 3.32
C GLY A 46 -20.47 3.47 3.42
N PRO A 47 -21.76 3.12 3.40
CA PRO A 47 -22.21 1.76 3.70
C PRO A 47 -21.92 0.74 2.58
N GLY A 48 -21.61 1.20 1.37
CA GLY A 48 -21.39 0.35 0.19
C GLY A 48 -19.99 -0.23 0.09
N LEU A 49 -19.05 0.16 0.96
CA LEU A 49 -17.65 -0.26 0.88
C LEU A 49 -17.09 -0.61 2.26
N GLU A 50 -16.62 -1.84 2.43
CA GLU A 50 -15.86 -2.26 3.61
C GLU A 50 -14.37 -1.99 3.38
N VAL A 51 -13.78 -1.12 4.20
CA VAL A 51 -12.36 -0.76 4.11
C VAL A 51 -11.55 -1.65 5.05
N LEU A 52 -10.54 -2.30 4.52
CA LEU A 52 -9.70 -3.30 5.17
C LEU A 52 -8.22 -2.88 5.10
N PRO A 53 -7.76 -1.96 5.98
CA PRO A 53 -6.35 -1.63 6.07
C PRO A 53 -5.50 -2.85 6.44
N VAL A 54 -4.42 -3.06 5.70
CA VAL A 54 -3.47 -4.15 5.93
C VAL A 54 -2.51 -3.78 7.07
N VAL A 55 -2.31 -4.72 7.98
CA VAL A 55 -1.31 -4.66 9.06
C VAL A 55 -0.15 -5.58 8.70
N LEU A 56 0.96 -5.00 8.31
CA LEU A 56 2.19 -5.75 8.01
C LEU A 56 2.89 -6.23 9.30
N PRO A 57 3.74 -7.28 9.24
CA PRO A 57 4.49 -7.75 10.40
C PRO A 57 5.34 -6.67 11.07
N GLY A 58 5.60 -6.80 12.36
CA GLY A 58 6.47 -5.92 13.13
C GLY A 58 5.84 -4.59 13.56
N ARG A 59 4.50 -4.39 13.36
CA ARG A 59 3.82 -3.14 13.73
C ARG A 59 2.41 -3.36 14.26
N GLU A 60 1.89 -2.37 15.00
CA GLU A 60 0.52 -2.40 15.57
C GLU A 60 0.20 -3.72 16.27
N GLY A 61 -0.93 -4.37 15.92
CA GLY A 61 -1.32 -5.67 16.48
C GLY A 61 -0.37 -6.83 16.18
N ARG A 62 0.62 -6.63 15.29
CA ARG A 62 1.66 -7.62 14.93
C ARG A 62 3.06 -7.21 15.37
N PHE A 63 3.17 -6.30 16.33
CA PHE A 63 4.43 -5.71 16.79
C PHE A 63 5.47 -6.75 17.26
N SER A 64 5.02 -7.86 17.85
CA SER A 64 5.91 -8.93 18.32
C SER A 64 6.39 -9.89 17.22
N GLU A 65 5.87 -9.76 16.00
CA GLU A 65 6.28 -10.60 14.89
C GLU A 65 7.59 -10.09 14.27
N PRO A 66 8.43 -10.99 13.73
CA PRO A 66 9.61 -10.58 12.98
C PRO A 66 9.21 -9.66 11.81
N PHE A 67 10.06 -8.66 11.53
CA PHE A 67 9.92 -7.85 10.35
C PHE A 67 10.11 -8.71 9.09
N GLY A 68 9.37 -8.37 8.06
CA GLY A 68 9.48 -9.04 6.76
C GLY A 68 8.13 -8.99 6.04
N ILE A 69 8.20 -8.96 4.72
CA ILE A 69 7.03 -8.95 3.85
C ILE A 69 7.13 -10.17 2.94
N ASP A 70 6.29 -11.16 3.19
CA ASP A 70 6.10 -12.31 2.29
C ASP A 70 4.85 -12.07 1.44
N ILE A 71 5.05 -11.95 0.13
CA ILE A 71 3.95 -11.73 -0.82
C ILE A 71 3.00 -12.92 -0.85
N GLY A 72 3.52 -14.13 -0.66
CA GLY A 72 2.70 -15.34 -0.62
C GLY A 72 1.74 -15.35 0.56
N GLU A 73 2.22 -15.04 1.76
CA GLU A 73 1.39 -14.94 2.96
C GLU A 73 0.37 -13.79 2.87
N LEU A 74 0.77 -12.65 2.30
CA LEU A 74 -0.14 -11.53 2.08
C LEU A 74 -1.23 -11.88 1.06
N ALA A 75 -0.90 -12.60 0.00
CA ALA A 75 -1.86 -13.10 -0.97
C ALA A 75 -2.83 -14.12 -0.34
N ASP A 76 -2.33 -15.03 0.52
CA ASP A 76 -3.16 -15.95 1.30
C ASP A 76 -4.18 -15.20 2.17
N ALA A 77 -3.73 -14.15 2.86
CA ALA A 77 -4.59 -13.36 3.72
C ALA A 77 -5.67 -12.62 2.91
N VAL A 78 -5.31 -11.99 1.79
CA VAL A 78 -6.25 -11.32 0.90
C VAL A 78 -7.26 -12.30 0.34
N SER A 79 -6.80 -13.44 -0.20
CA SER A 79 -7.67 -14.47 -0.77
C SER A 79 -8.64 -15.06 0.25
N ALA A 80 -8.18 -15.34 1.47
CA ALA A 80 -9.02 -15.88 2.52
C ALA A 80 -10.08 -14.88 3.03
N ARG A 81 -9.78 -13.57 2.99
CA ARG A 81 -10.67 -12.51 3.47
C ARG A 81 -11.61 -11.97 2.40
N ALA A 82 -11.25 -12.11 1.13
CA ALA A 82 -12.05 -11.68 -0.02
C ALA A 82 -13.25 -12.60 -0.26
N ASP A 83 -14.33 -12.37 0.47
CA ASP A 83 -15.56 -13.17 0.40
C ASP A 83 -16.62 -12.59 -0.58
N ARG A 84 -16.31 -11.49 -1.25
CA ARG A 84 -17.14 -10.74 -2.22
C ARG A 84 -16.26 -9.94 -3.17
N PRO A 85 -16.83 -9.25 -4.21
CA PRO A 85 -16.06 -8.36 -5.08
C PRO A 85 -15.18 -7.40 -4.28
N TYR A 86 -13.93 -7.25 -4.69
CA TYR A 86 -12.97 -6.42 -3.97
C TYR A 86 -12.06 -5.64 -4.91
N ALA A 87 -11.45 -4.60 -4.37
CA ALA A 87 -10.38 -3.84 -4.98
C ALA A 87 -9.19 -3.72 -4.03
N ILE A 88 -8.04 -3.35 -4.57
CA ILE A 88 -6.83 -3.06 -3.80
C ILE A 88 -6.46 -1.59 -4.03
N TYR A 89 -6.21 -0.85 -2.94
CA TYR A 89 -5.54 0.44 -2.96
C TYR A 89 -4.19 0.30 -2.29
N GLY A 90 -3.14 0.75 -2.96
CA GLY A 90 -1.80 0.77 -2.38
C GLY A 90 -1.12 2.12 -2.59
N HIS A 91 -0.51 2.67 -1.53
CA HIS A 91 0.23 3.91 -1.62
C HIS A 91 1.73 3.67 -1.51
N SER A 92 2.54 4.24 -2.43
CA SER A 92 4.00 4.08 -2.44
C SER A 92 4.39 2.59 -2.41
N MET A 93 5.13 2.11 -1.41
CA MET A 93 5.43 0.70 -1.20
C MET A 93 4.18 -0.19 -1.32
N GLY A 94 3.06 0.24 -0.70
CA GLY A 94 1.79 -0.50 -0.76
C GLY A 94 1.26 -0.72 -2.17
N GLY A 95 1.52 0.20 -3.10
CA GLY A 95 1.16 0.02 -4.51
C GLY A 95 1.95 -1.12 -5.16
N ARG A 96 3.23 -1.24 -4.84
CA ARG A 96 4.09 -2.34 -5.29
C ARG A 96 3.65 -3.67 -4.69
N LEU A 97 3.35 -3.68 -3.38
CA LEU A 97 2.80 -4.87 -2.71
C LEU A 97 1.49 -5.32 -3.36
N GLY A 98 0.57 -4.40 -3.63
CA GLY A 98 -0.70 -4.72 -4.29
C GLY A 98 -0.52 -5.32 -5.67
N PHE A 99 0.42 -4.82 -6.46
CA PHE A 99 0.76 -5.37 -7.77
C PHE A 99 1.32 -6.80 -7.66
N GLU A 100 2.26 -7.05 -6.74
CA GLU A 100 2.84 -8.38 -6.55
C GLU A 100 1.82 -9.39 -5.98
N VAL A 101 0.93 -8.95 -5.09
CA VAL A 101 -0.20 -9.78 -4.61
C VAL A 101 -1.08 -10.22 -5.79
N ILE A 102 -1.43 -9.32 -6.70
CA ILE A 102 -2.24 -9.67 -7.89
C ILE A 102 -1.50 -10.67 -8.78
N ARG A 103 -0.20 -10.50 -8.99
CA ARG A 103 0.61 -11.47 -9.75
C ARG A 103 0.62 -12.84 -9.09
N GLU A 104 0.75 -12.89 -7.78
CA GLU A 104 0.74 -14.14 -7.02
C GLU A 104 -0.65 -14.82 -7.08
N LEU A 105 -1.73 -14.07 -6.90
CA LEU A 105 -3.10 -14.58 -7.07
C LEU A 105 -3.33 -15.10 -8.49
N THR A 106 -2.84 -14.38 -9.51
CA THR A 106 -2.91 -14.84 -10.91
C THR A 106 -2.17 -16.17 -11.10
N ARG A 107 -0.95 -16.29 -10.57
CA ARG A 107 -0.13 -17.52 -10.65
C ARG A 107 -0.83 -18.72 -10.00
N ARG A 108 -1.62 -18.46 -8.95
CA ARG A 108 -2.39 -19.51 -8.22
C ARG A 108 -3.76 -19.81 -8.85
N GLY A 109 -4.20 -19.00 -9.83
CA GLY A 109 -5.55 -19.12 -10.41
C GLY A 109 -6.67 -18.75 -9.43
N GLU A 110 -6.37 -17.83 -8.49
CA GLU A 110 -7.32 -17.35 -7.48
C GLU A 110 -8.13 -16.14 -7.98
N PRO A 111 -9.29 -15.82 -7.34
CA PRO A 111 -10.08 -14.66 -7.72
C PRO A 111 -9.28 -13.36 -7.64
N LEU A 112 -9.33 -12.56 -8.71
CA LEU A 112 -8.61 -11.30 -8.82
C LEU A 112 -9.48 -10.11 -8.37
N PRO A 113 -8.86 -8.99 -7.95
CA PRO A 113 -9.59 -7.78 -7.63
C PRO A 113 -10.20 -7.15 -8.90
N LEU A 114 -11.27 -6.40 -8.72
CA LEU A 114 -11.91 -5.65 -9.80
C LEU A 114 -10.98 -4.56 -10.36
N ARG A 115 -10.11 -4.00 -9.52
CA ARG A 115 -9.17 -2.94 -9.90
C ARG A 115 -8.04 -2.81 -8.89
N LEU A 116 -6.87 -2.40 -9.39
CA LEU A 116 -5.75 -1.93 -8.60
C LEU A 116 -5.70 -0.40 -8.65
N TYR A 117 -5.80 0.23 -7.50
CA TYR A 117 -5.62 1.66 -7.32
C TYR A 117 -4.21 1.92 -6.76
N LEU A 118 -3.45 2.79 -7.41
CA LEU A 118 -2.05 3.09 -7.06
C LEU A 118 -1.88 4.56 -6.74
N GLY A 119 -1.40 4.89 -5.55
CA GLY A 119 -1.02 6.25 -5.19
C GLY A 119 0.49 6.38 -5.05
N GLY A 120 1.12 7.35 -5.76
CA GLY A 120 2.53 7.69 -5.58
C GLY A 120 3.49 6.49 -5.60
N CYS A 121 3.35 5.59 -6.58
CA CYS A 121 4.13 4.36 -6.70
C CYS A 121 4.72 4.21 -8.11
N ARG A 122 6.04 4.13 -8.23
CA ARG A 122 6.69 3.87 -9.53
C ARG A 122 6.36 2.48 -10.05
N PRO A 123 6.33 2.29 -11.38
CA PRO A 123 6.25 0.97 -11.99
C PRO A 123 7.38 0.05 -11.50
N PRO A 124 7.13 -1.28 -11.43
CA PRO A 124 8.04 -2.22 -10.79
C PRO A 124 9.36 -2.41 -11.51
N ASP A 125 9.44 -2.09 -12.80
CA ASP A 125 10.63 -2.14 -13.65
C ASP A 125 11.48 -0.85 -13.63
N HIS A 126 11.10 0.13 -12.79
CA HIS A 126 11.91 1.33 -12.54
C HIS A 126 12.59 1.25 -11.17
N VAL A 127 13.81 1.80 -11.10
CA VAL A 127 14.51 1.95 -9.83
C VAL A 127 13.67 2.81 -8.87
N GLU A 128 13.50 2.33 -7.65
CA GLU A 128 12.81 3.07 -6.59
C GLU A 128 13.79 4.04 -5.93
N PRO A 129 13.64 5.37 -6.12
CA PRO A 129 14.62 6.31 -5.60
C PRO A 129 14.63 6.35 -4.05
N LEU A 130 13.52 5.98 -3.41
CA LEU A 130 13.46 5.93 -1.96
C LEU A 130 14.12 4.66 -1.38
N ALA A 131 14.45 3.66 -2.22
CA ALA A 131 15.13 2.46 -1.76
C ALA A 131 16.52 2.74 -1.17
N GLU A 132 17.20 3.80 -1.63
CA GLU A 132 18.49 4.26 -1.09
C GLU A 132 18.42 4.62 0.40
N LEU A 133 17.23 4.93 0.92
CA LEU A 133 17.01 5.22 2.33
C LEU A 133 17.28 4.03 3.26
N SER A 134 17.40 2.82 2.72
CA SER A 134 17.83 1.64 3.49
C SER A 134 19.27 1.74 3.99
N GLU A 135 20.14 2.49 3.29
CA GLU A 135 21.59 2.54 3.50
C GLU A 135 22.09 3.81 4.21
N VAL A 136 21.23 4.82 4.39
CA VAL A 136 21.61 6.10 5.04
C VAL A 136 21.54 5.98 6.57
N SER A 137 22.09 6.98 7.29
CA SER A 137 21.96 7.04 8.75
C SER A 137 20.50 7.20 9.20
N ASP A 138 20.20 6.89 10.47
CA ASP A 138 18.84 7.06 11.02
C ASP A 138 18.39 8.51 10.99
N GLU A 139 19.31 9.45 11.28
CA GLU A 139 19.04 10.89 11.21
C GLU A 139 18.67 11.32 9.77
N GLU A 140 19.43 10.86 8.77
CA GLU A 140 19.16 11.18 7.37
C GLU A 140 17.85 10.52 6.90
N LEU A 141 17.58 9.27 7.29
CA LEU A 141 16.31 8.59 6.99
C LEU A 141 15.11 9.39 7.50
N LEU A 142 15.13 9.75 8.78
CA LEU A 142 14.04 10.52 9.40
C LEU A 142 13.90 11.90 8.75
N GLY A 143 15.02 12.61 8.52
CA GLY A 143 15.02 13.92 7.87
C GLY A 143 14.41 13.89 6.48
N ARG A 144 14.79 12.91 5.64
CA ARG A 144 14.22 12.74 4.30
C ARG A 144 12.72 12.44 4.33
N LEU A 145 12.27 11.62 5.28
CA LEU A 145 10.85 11.30 5.41
C LEU A 145 10.02 12.48 5.89
N ILE A 146 10.60 13.35 6.72
CA ILE A 146 9.98 14.62 7.13
C ILE A 146 9.87 15.57 5.93
N GLU A 147 10.95 15.74 5.15
CA GLU A 147 10.95 16.57 3.94
C GLU A 147 9.90 16.12 2.90
N LEU A 148 9.65 14.84 2.81
CA LEU A 148 8.61 14.27 1.94
C LEU A 148 7.20 14.42 2.51
N GLY A 149 7.05 14.85 3.78
CA GLY A 149 5.78 14.94 4.51
C GLY A 149 5.26 13.58 5.02
N GLY A 150 6.11 12.55 5.03
CA GLY A 150 5.78 11.21 5.55
C GLY A 150 5.70 11.16 7.06
N LEU A 151 6.55 11.92 7.73
CA LEU A 151 6.63 12.05 9.18
C LEU A 151 6.46 13.51 9.61
N PRO A 152 5.87 13.77 10.78
CA PRO A 152 5.84 15.11 11.36
C PRO A 152 7.20 15.50 11.92
N GLU A 153 7.57 16.78 11.83
CA GLU A 153 8.86 17.29 12.33
C GLU A 153 9.00 17.12 13.85
N GLU A 154 7.89 17.20 14.56
CA GLU A 154 7.81 17.03 16.02
C GLU A 154 8.31 15.67 16.48
N LEU A 155 8.31 14.66 15.60
CA LEU A 155 8.84 13.32 15.91
C LEU A 155 10.31 13.36 16.35
N LEU A 156 11.12 14.29 15.82
CA LEU A 156 12.53 14.40 16.20
C LEU A 156 12.73 14.81 17.67
N ALA A 157 11.70 15.38 18.30
CA ALA A 157 11.72 15.73 19.73
C ALA A 157 11.33 14.55 20.64
N GLU A 158 10.94 13.41 20.06
CA GLU A 158 10.43 12.24 20.76
C GLU A 158 11.32 11.00 20.48
N PRO A 159 12.50 10.89 21.14
CA PRO A 159 13.48 9.81 20.87
C PRO A 159 12.88 8.41 21.00
N GLU A 160 12.02 8.17 21.99
CA GLU A 160 11.40 6.86 22.24
C GLU A 160 10.49 6.45 21.05
N LEU A 161 9.78 7.42 20.45
CA LEU A 161 8.98 7.15 19.25
C LEU A 161 9.87 6.88 18.03
N CYS A 162 10.99 7.59 17.90
CA CYS A 162 11.97 7.32 16.86
C CYS A 162 12.53 5.88 16.98
N GLU A 163 12.92 5.46 18.19
CA GLU A 163 13.43 4.10 18.45
C GLU A 163 12.41 3.01 18.09
N LEU A 164 11.11 3.26 18.29
CA LEU A 164 10.05 2.32 17.92
C LEU A 164 9.79 2.27 16.41
N LEU A 165 9.93 3.41 15.73
CA LEU A 165 9.61 3.55 14.30
C LEU A 165 10.76 3.11 13.41
N LEU A 166 12.01 3.37 13.79
CA LEU A 166 13.20 3.11 12.98
C LEU A 166 13.32 1.65 12.52
N PRO A 167 13.11 0.63 13.36
CA PRO A 167 13.16 -0.76 12.90
C PRO A 167 12.15 -1.09 11.80
N VAL A 168 10.95 -0.53 11.90
CA VAL A 168 9.88 -0.71 10.89
C VAL A 168 10.28 -0.05 9.58
N LEU A 169 10.76 1.19 9.64
CA LEU A 169 11.24 1.94 8.48
C LEU A 169 12.39 1.20 7.80
N ARG A 170 13.40 0.76 8.57
CA ARG A 170 14.54 0.01 8.05
C ARG A 170 14.11 -1.26 7.33
N ALA A 171 13.23 -2.03 7.93
CA ALA A 171 12.75 -3.26 7.33
C ALA A 171 12.01 -3.01 6.00
N ASP A 172 11.14 -2.00 5.95
CA ASP A 172 10.38 -1.67 4.76
C ASP A 172 11.25 -1.10 3.64
N PHE A 173 12.22 -0.22 3.97
CA PHE A 173 13.16 0.30 2.97
C PHE A 173 14.17 -0.75 2.50
N THR A 174 14.55 -1.69 3.38
CA THR A 174 15.35 -2.86 2.96
C THR A 174 14.57 -3.72 1.98
N TRP A 175 13.30 -3.99 2.25
CA TRP A 175 12.45 -4.73 1.30
C TRP A 175 12.35 -4.01 -0.06
N LEU A 176 12.21 -2.68 -0.07
CA LEU A 176 12.19 -1.89 -1.31
C LEU A 176 13.53 -1.93 -2.05
N HIS A 177 14.64 -1.91 -1.32
CA HIS A 177 15.99 -1.98 -1.86
C HIS A 177 16.30 -3.35 -2.49
N GLU A 178 15.89 -4.42 -1.80
CA GLU A 178 16.11 -5.80 -2.24
C GLU A 178 15.08 -6.26 -3.30
N TYR A 179 14.05 -5.46 -3.52
CA TYR A 179 13.01 -5.82 -4.49
C TYR A 179 13.58 -5.87 -5.91
N VAL A 180 13.48 -7.04 -6.53
CA VAL A 180 13.87 -7.26 -7.93
C VAL A 180 12.65 -7.65 -8.74
N TYR A 181 12.24 -6.74 -9.64
CA TYR A 181 11.15 -7.03 -10.56
C TYR A 181 11.47 -8.23 -11.44
N GLN A 182 10.63 -9.21 -11.43
CA GLN A 182 10.68 -10.35 -12.34
C GLN A 182 9.77 -10.07 -13.54
N PRO A 183 10.30 -9.84 -14.75
CA PRO A 183 9.47 -9.61 -15.93
C PRO A 183 8.46 -10.74 -16.16
N GLY A 184 7.26 -10.36 -16.56
CA GLY A 184 6.17 -11.29 -16.84
C GLY A 184 5.07 -10.62 -17.66
N PRO A 185 3.99 -11.34 -17.98
CA PRO A 185 2.84 -10.76 -18.67
C PRO A 185 2.22 -9.64 -17.84
N PRO A 186 1.61 -8.63 -18.50
CA PRO A 186 0.79 -7.64 -17.82
C PRO A 186 -0.35 -8.31 -17.05
N ILE A 187 -0.73 -7.75 -15.90
CA ILE A 187 -1.87 -8.27 -15.13
C ILE A 187 -3.19 -8.04 -15.89
N GLU A 188 -4.15 -8.94 -15.72
CA GLU A 188 -5.50 -8.83 -16.31
C GLU A 188 -6.46 -8.06 -15.38
N VAL A 189 -5.94 -7.11 -14.62
CA VAL A 189 -6.67 -6.25 -13.70
C VAL A 189 -6.47 -4.80 -14.13
N PRO A 190 -7.54 -4.00 -14.27
CA PRO A 190 -7.41 -2.58 -14.59
C PRO A 190 -6.61 -1.84 -13.52
N ILE A 191 -5.77 -0.90 -13.93
CA ILE A 191 -5.01 -0.03 -13.02
C ILE A 191 -5.54 1.40 -13.11
N GLU A 192 -5.83 1.99 -11.97
CA GLU A 192 -6.08 3.41 -11.82
C GLU A 192 -5.02 4.02 -10.90
N ALA A 193 -4.20 4.90 -11.47
CA ALA A 193 -3.08 5.52 -10.79
C ALA A 193 -3.42 6.96 -10.38
N PHE A 194 -2.91 7.39 -9.23
CA PHE A 194 -2.97 8.75 -8.72
C PHE A 194 -1.56 9.27 -8.50
N ALA A 195 -1.24 10.42 -9.07
CA ALA A 195 0.05 11.08 -8.92
C ALA A 195 -0.12 12.42 -8.21
N GLY A 196 0.73 12.75 -7.26
CA GLY A 196 0.79 14.09 -6.69
C GLY A 196 1.42 15.07 -7.70
N ALA A 197 0.80 16.23 -7.91
CA ALA A 197 1.31 17.24 -8.84
C ALA A 197 2.67 17.80 -8.39
N ASP A 198 2.87 17.85 -7.07
CA ASP A 198 4.06 18.41 -6.42
C ASP A 198 4.96 17.32 -5.81
N ASP A 199 4.72 16.03 -6.16
CA ASP A 199 5.55 14.92 -5.68
C ASP A 199 6.96 15.02 -6.26
N LYS A 200 7.93 15.30 -5.39
CA LYS A 200 9.34 15.47 -5.76
C LYS A 200 10.06 14.13 -5.96
N SER A 201 9.51 13.05 -5.43
CA SER A 201 10.10 11.70 -5.50
C SER A 201 9.58 10.90 -6.70
N ILE A 202 8.30 11.07 -7.04
CA ILE A 202 7.66 10.28 -8.11
C ILE A 202 6.91 11.21 -9.06
N SER A 203 7.48 11.41 -10.24
CA SER A 203 6.88 12.27 -11.24
C SER A 203 5.61 11.66 -11.86
N VAL A 204 4.71 12.53 -12.33
CA VAL A 204 3.53 12.14 -13.10
C VAL A 204 3.91 11.26 -14.31
N GLU A 205 5.03 11.59 -14.98
CA GLU A 205 5.50 10.81 -16.12
C GLU A 205 5.94 9.40 -15.71
N ALA A 206 6.61 9.24 -14.57
CA ALA A 206 6.94 7.92 -14.05
C ALA A 206 5.67 7.08 -13.79
N MET A 207 4.62 7.69 -13.23
CA MET A 207 3.35 7.01 -12.99
C MET A 207 2.66 6.53 -14.28
N ARG A 208 2.83 7.23 -15.43
CA ARG A 208 2.32 6.77 -16.74
C ARG A 208 2.87 5.41 -17.16
N GLY A 209 4.08 5.08 -16.69
CA GLY A 209 4.70 3.80 -16.97
C GLY A 209 3.92 2.58 -16.52
N TRP A 210 2.96 2.71 -15.61
CA TRP A 210 2.07 1.61 -15.20
C TRP A 210 1.19 1.08 -16.32
N ALA A 211 0.97 1.87 -17.38
CA ALA A 211 0.14 1.46 -18.53
C ALA A 211 0.63 0.16 -19.20
N ARG A 212 1.94 -0.17 -19.14
CA ARG A 212 2.49 -1.40 -19.71
C ARG A 212 2.36 -2.63 -18.83
N HIS A 213 1.98 -2.44 -17.56
CA HIS A 213 1.86 -3.51 -16.58
C HIS A 213 0.43 -4.07 -16.44
N THR A 214 -0.52 -3.56 -17.22
CA THR A 214 -1.89 -4.10 -17.31
C THR A 214 -2.34 -4.27 -18.76
N SER A 215 -3.08 -5.34 -19.03
CA SER A 215 -3.79 -5.56 -20.30
C SER A 215 -5.27 -5.15 -20.24
N ALA A 216 -5.80 -4.82 -19.05
CA ALA A 216 -7.22 -4.58 -18.82
C ALA A 216 -7.62 -3.09 -18.76
N GLY A 217 -6.66 -2.18 -19.05
CA GLY A 217 -6.88 -0.73 -19.09
C GLY A 217 -6.16 0.02 -17.97
N PHE A 218 -5.76 1.25 -18.30
CA PHE A 218 -5.01 2.15 -17.43
C PHE A 218 -5.60 3.55 -17.45
N THR A 219 -5.74 4.16 -16.28
CA THR A 219 -6.07 5.57 -16.12
C THR A 219 -5.13 6.22 -15.12
N LEU A 220 -4.86 7.52 -15.31
CA LEU A 220 -4.01 8.31 -14.40
C LEU A 220 -4.72 9.62 -14.07
N SER A 221 -4.89 9.87 -12.78
CA SER A 221 -5.34 11.15 -12.22
C SER A 221 -4.18 11.89 -11.58
N VAL A 222 -4.12 13.21 -11.79
CA VAL A 222 -3.12 14.06 -11.13
C VAL A 222 -3.81 14.82 -10.01
N GLU A 223 -3.35 14.60 -8.79
CA GLU A 223 -3.92 15.18 -7.58
C GLU A 223 -3.08 16.36 -7.10
N PRO A 224 -3.67 17.44 -6.59
CA PRO A 224 -2.93 18.46 -5.88
C PRO A 224 -2.16 17.89 -4.69
N GLY A 225 -0.94 18.41 -4.45
CA GLY A 225 -0.11 18.02 -3.32
C GLY A 225 1.09 17.15 -3.68
N GLY A 226 1.90 16.86 -2.65
CA GLY A 226 3.13 16.07 -2.75
C GLY A 226 2.89 14.57 -2.67
N HIS A 227 3.91 13.83 -2.19
CA HIS A 227 3.87 12.36 -2.12
C HIS A 227 2.69 11.82 -1.30
N PHE A 228 2.30 12.50 -0.24
CA PHE A 228 1.23 12.05 0.66
C PHE A 228 -0.13 12.73 0.41
N PHE A 229 -0.41 13.10 -0.85
CA PHE A 229 -1.68 13.70 -1.28
C PHE A 229 -2.92 12.91 -0.81
N LEU A 230 -2.82 11.61 -0.60
CA LEU A 230 -3.94 10.75 -0.19
C LEU A 230 -4.60 11.22 1.14
N ARG A 231 -3.88 11.94 2.00
CA ARG A 231 -4.42 12.47 3.27
C ARG A 231 -5.54 13.49 3.03
N GLU A 232 -5.34 14.35 2.04
CA GLU A 232 -6.27 15.42 1.67
C GLU A 232 -7.24 15.00 0.56
N ARG A 233 -6.84 14.02 -0.26
CA ARG A 233 -7.60 13.55 -1.42
C ARG A 233 -8.35 12.24 -1.19
N ARG A 234 -8.42 11.79 0.07
CA ARG A 234 -9.11 10.54 0.46
C ARG A 234 -10.51 10.41 -0.16
N ASP A 235 -11.33 11.43 -0.04
CA ASP A 235 -12.72 11.39 -0.48
C ASP A 235 -12.81 11.23 -2.00
N HIS A 236 -11.96 11.93 -2.74
CA HIS A 236 -11.87 11.78 -4.21
C HIS A 236 -11.44 10.36 -4.61
N ILE A 237 -10.43 9.79 -3.94
CA ILE A 237 -9.98 8.41 -4.19
C ILE A 237 -11.14 7.43 -3.90
N LEU A 238 -11.84 7.58 -2.78
CA LEU A 238 -12.97 6.74 -2.43
C LEU A 238 -14.15 6.88 -3.40
N ASP A 239 -14.38 8.06 -3.96
CA ASP A 239 -15.39 8.27 -5.02
C ASP A 239 -15.03 7.47 -6.28
N ARG A 240 -13.75 7.43 -6.65
CA ARG A 240 -13.27 6.62 -7.78
C ARG A 240 -13.40 5.12 -7.52
N VAL A 241 -13.21 4.69 -6.27
CA VAL A 241 -13.37 3.26 -5.89
C VAL A 241 -14.85 2.83 -5.97
N ARG A 242 -15.78 3.74 -5.69
CA ARG A 242 -17.23 3.46 -5.70
C ARG A 242 -17.86 3.57 -7.08
N ALA A 243 -17.20 4.23 -8.06
CA ALA A 243 -17.67 4.45 -9.42
C ALA A 243 -17.52 3.21 -10.30
#